data_4bee6849ac2554b18239861ec015477c
#
_entry.id   4bee6849ac2554b18239861ec015477c
#
_cell.length_a   1.000
_cell.length_b   1.000
_cell.length_c   1.000
_cell.angle_alpha   90.00
_cell.angle_beta   90.00
_cell.angle_gamma   90.00
#
_symmetry.space_group_name_H-M   'P 1'
#
loop_
_entity.id
_entity.type
_entity.pdbx_description
1 polymer ?
#
loop_
_entity_poly.entity_id
_entity_poly.type
_entity_poly.pdbx_seq_one_letter_code
_entity_poly.pdbx_strand_id
1 'polypeptide(L)'
;MYLADCQFPDIDNQVKAYKLFVEAWENGEMAKADKTDKFEMLFRVHAPGEGRVVCLCKAFSDKEVFAHFAPWRAKFGIHMEFTPVTSCQNIVDYHKDLFKSMN
;
A
#
# COMPACT_ATOMS: atom_id res chain seq x y z
N MET A 1 9.50 4.07 1.76
CA MET A 1 8.45 3.29 1.07
C MET A 1 7.85 2.25 2.00
N TYR A 2 6.65 1.83 1.70
CA TYR A 2 5.94 0.82 2.49
C TYR A 2 5.30 -0.21 1.58
N LEU A 3 5.45 -1.48 1.94
CA LEU A 3 4.71 -2.57 1.33
C LEU A 3 3.46 -2.81 2.19
N ALA A 4 2.30 -2.74 1.58
CA ALA A 4 1.03 -3.02 2.24
C ALA A 4 0.50 -4.36 1.73
N ASP A 5 0.35 -5.31 2.63
CA ASP A 5 -0.22 -6.63 2.33
C ASP A 5 -1.59 -6.71 2.99
N CYS A 6 -2.63 -6.82 2.17
CA CYS A 6 -4.02 -6.71 2.58
C CYS A 6 -4.75 -8.02 2.34
N GLN A 7 -5.50 -8.49 3.35
CA GLN A 7 -6.28 -9.71 3.26
C GLN A 7 -7.73 -9.43 3.64
N PHE A 8 -8.67 -9.74 2.73
CA PHE A 8 -10.10 -9.64 3.02
C PHE A 8 -10.51 -10.72 4.02
N PRO A 9 -11.44 -10.41 4.95
CA PRO A 9 -11.89 -11.38 5.95
C PRO A 9 -12.80 -12.46 5.37
N ASP A 10 -13.53 -12.13 4.30
CA ASP A 10 -14.50 -13.02 3.66
C ASP A 10 -14.87 -12.52 2.26
N ILE A 11 -15.60 -13.34 1.52
CA ILE A 11 -16.02 -13.03 0.15
C ILE A 11 -17.04 -11.88 0.11
N ASP A 12 -17.94 -11.80 1.07
CA ASP A 12 -18.95 -10.74 1.08
C ASP A 12 -18.33 -9.36 1.17
N ASN A 13 -17.36 -9.19 2.06
CA ASN A 13 -16.62 -7.91 2.19
C ASN A 13 -15.74 -7.65 0.97
N GLN A 14 -15.14 -8.69 0.39
CA GLN A 14 -14.37 -8.54 -0.83
C GLN A 14 -15.24 -8.02 -1.98
N VAL A 15 -16.41 -8.57 -2.19
CA VAL A 15 -17.34 -8.13 -3.24
C VAL A 15 -17.77 -6.68 -3.02
N LYS A 16 -18.13 -6.31 -1.80
CA LYS A 16 -18.49 -4.93 -1.45
C LYS A 16 -17.35 -3.95 -1.71
N ALA A 17 -16.15 -4.34 -1.34
CA ALA A 17 -14.96 -3.50 -1.55
C ALA A 17 -14.68 -3.30 -3.04
N TYR A 18 -14.79 -4.35 -3.85
CA TYR A 18 -14.56 -4.22 -5.29
C TYR A 18 -15.65 -3.42 -6.00
N LYS A 19 -16.89 -3.44 -5.52
CA LYS A 19 -17.92 -2.54 -6.04
C LYS A 19 -17.53 -1.07 -5.84
N LEU A 20 -17.09 -0.73 -4.63
CA LEU A 20 -16.60 0.62 -4.35
C LEU A 20 -15.34 0.95 -5.13
N PHE A 21 -14.44 -0.01 -5.29
CA PHE A 21 -13.20 0.16 -6.05
C PHE A 21 -13.50 0.52 -7.51
N VAL A 22 -14.44 -0.20 -8.14
CA VAL A 22 -14.85 0.07 -9.54
C VAL A 22 -15.39 1.50 -9.67
N GLU A 23 -16.27 1.92 -8.77
CA GLU A 23 -16.81 3.28 -8.78
C GLU A 23 -15.70 4.33 -8.64
N ALA A 24 -14.83 4.16 -7.67
CA ALA A 24 -13.74 5.10 -7.41
C ALA A 24 -12.72 5.14 -8.54
N TRP A 25 -12.48 4.02 -9.18
CA TRP A 25 -11.60 3.93 -10.35
C TRP A 25 -12.19 4.69 -11.54
N GLU A 26 -13.45 4.44 -11.85
CA GLU A 26 -14.10 5.03 -13.03
C GLU A 26 -14.38 6.52 -12.88
N ASN A 27 -14.69 6.99 -11.67
CA ASN A 27 -14.98 8.41 -11.44
C ASN A 27 -13.74 9.28 -11.13
N GLY A 28 -12.55 8.67 -11.12
CA GLY A 28 -11.29 9.39 -10.89
C GLY A 28 -10.91 9.61 -9.43
N GLU A 29 -11.72 9.19 -8.46
CA GLU A 29 -11.41 9.35 -7.05
C GLU A 29 -10.23 8.51 -6.61
N MET A 30 -10.09 7.29 -7.17
CA MET A 30 -8.96 6.43 -6.87
C MET A 30 -7.64 7.07 -7.32
N ALA A 31 -7.61 7.63 -8.52
CA ALA A 31 -6.42 8.31 -9.04
C ALA A 31 -6.03 9.51 -8.16
N LYS A 32 -6.99 10.26 -7.65
CA LYS A 32 -6.74 11.37 -6.74
C LYS A 32 -6.19 10.92 -5.41
N ALA A 33 -6.73 9.82 -4.85
CA ALA A 33 -6.26 9.27 -3.59
C ALA A 33 -4.87 8.63 -3.72
N ASP A 34 -4.57 8.05 -4.87
CA ASP A 34 -3.31 7.34 -5.13
C ASP A 34 -2.13 8.28 -5.40
N LYS A 35 -2.38 9.56 -5.63
CA LYS A 35 -1.33 10.54 -5.89
C LYS A 35 -1.66 11.89 -5.27
N THR A 36 -1.02 12.20 -4.16
CA THR A 36 -1.07 13.51 -3.51
C THR A 36 0.36 14.01 -3.31
N ASP A 37 0.53 15.20 -2.73
CA ASP A 37 1.86 15.73 -2.40
C ASP A 37 2.54 14.95 -1.25
N LYS A 38 1.80 14.14 -0.49
CA LYS A 38 2.32 13.38 0.66
C LYS A 38 2.21 11.88 0.53
N PHE A 39 1.57 11.37 -0.52
CA PHE A 39 1.36 9.94 -0.73
C PHE A 39 1.35 9.62 -2.22
N GLU A 40 2.00 8.52 -2.58
CA GLU A 40 1.98 7.99 -3.95
C GLU A 40 1.88 6.47 -3.95
N MET A 41 0.85 5.96 -4.60
CA MET A 41 0.73 4.53 -4.88
C MET A 41 1.61 4.19 -6.07
N LEU A 42 2.67 3.41 -5.85
CA LEU A 42 3.60 3.01 -6.91
C LEU A 42 3.05 1.84 -7.71
N PHE A 43 2.51 0.85 -7.02
CA PHE A 43 1.75 -0.22 -7.68
C PHE A 43 0.71 -0.79 -6.72
N ARG A 44 -0.30 -1.42 -7.30
CA ARG A 44 -1.31 -2.21 -6.62
C ARG A 44 -1.60 -3.42 -7.50
N VAL A 45 -1.52 -4.61 -6.94
CA VAL A 45 -1.83 -5.86 -7.63
C VAL A 45 -2.80 -6.67 -6.80
N HIS A 46 -3.63 -7.44 -7.46
CA HIS A 46 -4.72 -8.16 -6.83
C HIS A 46 -4.61 -9.67 -7.08
N ALA A 47 -4.83 -10.45 -6.03
CA ALA A 47 -5.03 -11.89 -6.12
C ALA A 47 -6.46 -12.21 -5.67
N PRO A 48 -7.46 -11.98 -6.53
CA PRO A 48 -8.86 -12.05 -6.11
C PRO A 48 -9.30 -13.44 -5.67
N GLY A 49 -8.71 -14.49 -6.21
CA GLY A 49 -8.99 -15.85 -5.77
C GLY A 49 -8.55 -16.15 -4.34
N GLU A 50 -7.64 -15.35 -3.80
CA GLU A 50 -7.15 -15.47 -2.42
C GLU A 50 -7.64 -14.34 -1.52
N GLY A 51 -8.40 -13.41 -2.06
CA GLY A 51 -8.86 -12.24 -1.30
C GLY A 51 -7.73 -11.33 -0.87
N ARG A 52 -6.66 -11.22 -1.66
CA ARG A 52 -5.42 -10.52 -1.29
C ARG A 52 -5.13 -9.38 -2.24
N VAL A 53 -4.63 -8.27 -1.69
CA VAL A 53 -4.14 -7.12 -2.45
C VAL A 53 -2.79 -6.73 -1.89
N VAL A 54 -1.83 -6.49 -2.77
CA VAL A 54 -0.48 -6.05 -2.39
C VAL A 54 -0.18 -4.72 -3.05
N CYS A 55 0.26 -3.76 -2.25
CA CYS A 55 0.58 -2.42 -2.70
C CYS A 55 2.00 -2.03 -2.32
N LEU A 56 2.63 -1.22 -3.16
CA LEU A 56 3.85 -0.51 -2.79
C LEU A 56 3.56 0.98 -2.88
N CYS A 57 3.89 1.72 -1.83
CA CYS A 57 3.62 3.15 -1.79
C CYS A 57 4.78 3.94 -1.20
N LYS A 58 4.88 5.20 -1.60
CA LYS A 58 5.71 6.22 -0.99
C LYS A 58 4.83 7.13 -0.16
N ALA A 59 5.28 7.49 1.04
CA ALA A 59 4.54 8.42 1.88
C ALA A 59 5.49 9.31 2.66
N PHE A 60 5.01 10.49 2.98
CA PHE A 60 5.75 11.45 3.78
C PHE A 60 5.99 10.93 5.19
N SER A 61 5.05 10.15 5.74
CA SER A 61 5.13 9.58 7.08
C SER A 61 4.18 8.38 7.21
N ASP A 62 4.30 7.63 8.31
CA ASP A 62 3.39 6.54 8.65
C ASP A 62 1.92 6.98 8.67
N LYS A 63 1.69 8.20 9.17
CA LYS A 63 0.34 8.78 9.24
C LYS A 63 -0.32 8.82 7.86
N GLU A 64 0.44 9.19 6.83
CA GLU A 64 -0.09 9.29 5.47
C GLU A 64 -0.43 7.90 4.90
N VAL A 65 0.39 6.89 5.23
CA VAL A 65 0.11 5.50 4.84
C VAL A 65 -1.19 5.03 5.49
N PHE A 66 -1.29 5.16 6.80
CA PHE A 66 -2.46 4.69 7.53
C PHE A 66 -3.73 5.43 7.12
N ALA A 67 -3.64 6.74 6.89
CA ALA A 67 -4.77 7.55 6.45
C ALA A 67 -5.30 7.10 5.07
N HIS A 68 -4.42 6.70 4.15
CA HIS A 68 -4.83 6.21 2.83
C HIS A 68 -5.62 4.91 2.93
N PHE A 69 -5.19 3.98 3.78
CA PHE A 69 -5.78 2.65 3.87
C PHE A 69 -6.92 2.53 4.89
N ALA A 70 -6.98 3.41 5.88
CA ALA A 70 -7.93 3.31 6.98
C ALA A 70 -9.41 3.24 6.57
N PRO A 71 -9.90 4.00 5.59
CA PRO A 71 -11.30 3.90 5.17
C PRO A 71 -11.67 2.51 4.65
N TRP A 72 -10.78 1.89 3.90
CA TRP A 72 -10.98 0.55 3.36
C TRP A 72 -10.98 -0.50 4.47
N ARG A 73 -10.01 -0.39 5.38
CA ARG A 73 -9.93 -1.29 6.53
C ARG A 73 -11.19 -1.20 7.39
N ALA A 74 -11.62 0.02 7.68
CA ALA A 74 -12.78 0.26 8.56
C ALA A 74 -14.08 -0.24 7.96
N LYS A 75 -14.26 -0.07 6.63
CA LYS A 75 -15.50 -0.47 5.95
C LYS A 75 -15.60 -1.97 5.74
N PHE A 76 -14.49 -2.64 5.45
CA PHE A 76 -14.51 -4.01 4.94
C PHE A 76 -13.79 -5.01 5.83
N GLY A 77 -13.28 -4.59 6.97
CA GLY A 77 -12.59 -5.47 7.91
C GLY A 77 -11.30 -6.08 7.36
N ILE A 78 -10.63 -5.40 6.45
CA ILE A 78 -9.43 -5.90 5.80
C ILE A 78 -8.29 -5.96 6.81
N HIS A 79 -7.63 -7.12 6.91
CA HIS A 79 -6.38 -7.23 7.66
C HIS A 79 -5.25 -6.65 6.82
N MET A 80 -4.50 -5.72 7.39
CA MET A 80 -3.43 -5.02 6.67
C MET A 80 -2.13 -5.10 7.45
N GLU A 81 -1.07 -5.49 6.77
CA GLU A 81 0.30 -5.49 7.30
C GLU A 81 1.12 -4.50 6.50
N PHE A 82 1.79 -3.59 7.20
CA PHE A 82 2.64 -2.56 6.59
C PHE A 82 4.08 -2.83 6.95
N THR A 83 4.92 -2.97 5.92
CA THR A 83 6.35 -3.23 6.09
C THR A 83 7.14 -2.09 5.49
N PRO A 84 7.99 -1.39 6.26
CA PRO A 84 8.92 -0.43 5.69
C PRO A 84 9.88 -1.14 4.74
N VAL A 85 10.05 -0.59 3.55
CA VAL A 85 10.94 -1.14 2.52
C VAL A 85 11.74 0.00 1.88
N THR A 86 12.81 -0.35 1.20
CA THR A 86 13.65 0.63 0.55
C THR A 86 14.14 0.12 -0.81
N SER A 87 14.75 1.02 -1.59
CA SER A 87 15.23 0.71 -2.93
C SER A 87 16.56 -0.06 -2.90
N CYS A 88 16.87 -0.72 -4.02
CA CYS A 88 18.20 -1.33 -4.21
C CYS A 88 19.31 -0.29 -4.11
N GLN A 89 19.11 0.92 -4.64
CA GLN A 89 20.11 1.96 -4.58
C GLN A 89 20.41 2.38 -3.12
N ASN A 90 19.37 2.53 -2.31
CA ASN A 90 19.57 2.84 -0.88
C ASN A 90 20.28 1.71 -0.15
N ILE A 91 20.01 0.46 -0.48
CA ILE A 91 20.71 -0.70 0.12
C ILE A 91 22.18 -0.68 -0.27
N VAL A 92 22.50 -0.40 -1.52
CA VAL A 92 23.88 -0.29 -1.98
C VAL A 92 24.61 0.83 -1.21
N ASP A 93 24.02 2.02 -1.16
CA ASP A 93 24.64 3.18 -0.50
C ASP A 93 24.84 2.93 0.99
N TYR A 94 23.84 2.41 1.67
CA TYR A 94 23.92 2.08 3.09
C TYR A 94 25.04 1.07 3.39
N HIS A 95 25.13 0.01 2.59
CA HIS A 95 26.13 -1.05 2.82
C HIS A 95 27.55 -0.61 2.46
N LYS A 96 27.71 0.25 1.46
CA LYS A 96 29.03 0.84 1.18
C LYS A 96 29.55 1.61 2.39
N ASP A 97 28.71 2.44 2.99
CA ASP A 97 29.07 3.22 4.16
C ASP A 97 29.32 2.32 5.38
N LEU A 98 28.46 1.31 5.58
CA LEU A 98 28.60 0.35 6.67
C LEU A 98 29.95 -0.41 6.56
N PHE A 99 30.26 -0.94 5.38
CA PHE A 99 31.48 -1.72 5.19
C PHE A 99 32.74 -0.88 5.31
N LYS A 100 32.72 0.40 4.92
CA LYS A 100 33.82 1.32 5.18
C LYS A 100 34.07 1.51 6.67
N SER A 101 33.00 1.63 7.46
CA SER A 101 33.14 1.83 8.91
C SER A 101 33.61 0.57 9.65
N MET A 102 33.46 -0.60 9.04
CA MET A 102 33.89 -1.89 9.61
C MET A 102 35.34 -2.24 9.32
N ASN A 103 35.99 -1.53 8.42
CA ASN A 103 37.39 -1.80 8.04
C ASN A 103 38.38 -1.02 8.90
#